data_54833dea7ba79ea046c787949e5fb6d2
#
_entry.id   54833dea7ba79ea046c787949e5fb6d2
#
_cell.length_a   1.000
_cell.length_b   1.000
_cell.length_c   1.000
_cell.angle_alpha   90.00
_cell.angle_beta   90.00
_cell.angle_gamma   90.00
#
_symmetry.space_group_name_H-M   'P 1'
#
loop_
_entity.id
_entity.type
_entity.pdbx_description
1 polymer ?
#
loop_
_entity_poly.entity_id
_entity_poly.type
_entity_poly.pdbx_seq_one_letter_code
_entity_poly.pdbx_strand_id
1 'polypeptide(L)'
;MKTDDFDYELPEELIAQVPLEDRTQSRLLVVDKNTGEKKDDKFYNIINYLNKGDVLVLNDTKVMPARLIGTKEETGAVIEVLLLKNIKDNDWECLVKPAKRIKVGTIITFGDGLLKAKCIGEEEEGIRKFTFLYEGIFYEILDKLGTMPLPPYIKTKLEDQSRYQTVYAKNIGSAAAPTAGLHFTKELLKEIEAKGITVCYVTLHVGLGTFRPVNVEDVTKHKMHSEYYSITKETADILNKAKEENRNIVAVGTTTTRTLETIMTKYNTFKECSGWTDIFIYPGYTFKGVDCLITNFHLPKSTLIMLVSAFSSKEIILDAYNYAVKNKYRFFSFGDAMFLHK
;
A
#
# COMPACT_ATOMS: atom_id res chain seq x y z
N MET A 1 23.93 -3.32 7.74
CA MET A 1 22.63 -3.60 8.36
C MET A 1 22.05 -4.81 7.69
N LYS A 2 21.69 -5.83 8.46
CA LYS A 2 21.18 -7.09 7.91
C LYS A 2 19.66 -7.12 7.90
N THR A 3 19.10 -7.87 6.98
CA THR A 3 17.64 -8.11 6.91
C THR A 3 17.14 -8.80 8.19
N ASP A 4 17.94 -9.69 8.76
CA ASP A 4 17.64 -10.37 10.03
C ASP A 4 17.59 -9.43 11.24
N ASP A 5 18.17 -8.23 11.17
CA ASP A 5 18.07 -7.22 12.23
C ASP A 5 16.62 -6.72 12.44
N PHE A 6 15.71 -7.02 11.49
CA PHE A 6 14.29 -6.65 11.51
C PHE A 6 13.37 -7.85 11.68
N ASP A 7 13.92 -8.94 12.22
CA ASP A 7 13.14 -10.13 12.55
C ASP A 7 12.47 -10.01 13.91
N TYR A 8 11.29 -10.59 14.02
CA TYR A 8 10.57 -10.78 15.28
C TYR A 8 9.66 -11.99 15.14
N GLU A 9 9.34 -12.64 16.25
CA GLU A 9 8.45 -13.80 16.25
C GLU A 9 7.00 -13.34 16.08
N LEU A 10 6.36 -13.78 14.99
CA LEU A 10 4.95 -13.49 14.69
C LEU A 10 4.15 -14.78 14.58
N PRO A 11 3.30 -15.11 15.56
CA PRO A 11 2.36 -16.21 15.49
C PRO A 11 1.38 -16.05 14.32
N GLU A 12 1.18 -17.12 13.53
CA GLU A 12 0.32 -17.06 12.33
C GLU A 12 -1.13 -16.68 12.66
N GLU A 13 -1.63 -17.06 13.82
CA GLU A 13 -2.97 -16.73 14.29
C GLU A 13 -3.21 -15.24 14.51
N LEU A 14 -2.16 -14.42 14.64
CA LEU A 14 -2.30 -12.97 14.76
C LEU A 14 -2.45 -12.28 13.40
N ILE A 15 -2.22 -12.98 12.30
CA ILE A 15 -2.41 -12.45 10.96
C ILE A 15 -3.91 -12.38 10.64
N ALA A 16 -4.46 -11.17 10.57
CA ALA A 16 -5.88 -10.97 10.35
C ALA A 16 -6.31 -11.42 8.94
N GLN A 17 -7.21 -12.37 8.87
CA GLN A 17 -7.73 -12.92 7.60
C GLN A 17 -8.96 -12.15 7.08
N VAL A 18 -9.71 -11.52 7.98
CA VAL A 18 -10.92 -10.75 7.67
C VAL A 18 -10.91 -9.40 8.41
N PRO A 19 -11.47 -8.35 7.82
CA PRO A 19 -11.61 -7.07 8.50
C PRO A 19 -12.65 -7.16 9.63
N LEU A 20 -12.50 -6.32 10.65
CA LEU A 20 -13.59 -6.09 11.61
C LEU A 20 -14.80 -5.50 10.87
N GLU A 21 -16.01 -5.76 11.35
CA GLU A 21 -17.24 -5.20 10.78
C GLU A 21 -17.17 -3.65 10.78
N ASP A 22 -16.88 -3.07 11.91
CA ASP A 22 -16.52 -1.66 12.03
C ASP A 22 -15.00 -1.51 12.19
N ARG A 23 -14.35 -0.99 11.14
CA ARG A 23 -12.90 -0.81 11.11
C ARG A 23 -12.39 0.20 12.14
N THR A 24 -13.20 1.14 12.57
CA THR A 24 -12.81 2.12 13.59
C THR A 24 -12.64 1.48 14.97
N GLN A 25 -13.21 0.29 15.19
CA GLN A 25 -13.07 -0.50 16.41
C GLN A 25 -11.75 -1.27 16.50
N SER A 26 -10.92 -1.26 15.47
CA SER A 26 -9.58 -1.84 15.55
C SER A 26 -8.79 -1.19 16.68
N ARG A 27 -7.85 -1.93 17.24
CA ARG A 27 -6.96 -1.39 18.28
C ARG A 27 -5.98 -0.40 17.65
N LEU A 28 -5.58 0.57 18.44
CA LEU A 28 -4.56 1.56 18.11
C LEU A 28 -3.46 1.49 19.16
N LEU A 29 -2.24 1.18 18.75
CA LEU A 29 -1.07 1.34 19.58
C LEU A 29 -0.46 2.72 19.32
N VAL A 30 -0.61 3.62 20.27
CA VAL A 30 0.01 4.95 20.22
C VAL A 30 1.42 4.85 20.78
N VAL A 31 2.41 5.30 20.01
CA VAL A 31 3.83 5.18 20.38
C VAL A 31 4.50 6.54 20.22
N ASP A 32 5.11 7.05 21.28
CA ASP A 32 6.04 8.16 21.17
C ASP A 32 7.30 7.68 20.45
N LYS A 33 7.60 8.27 19.28
CA LYS A 33 8.69 7.82 18.41
C LYS A 33 10.09 8.07 18.97
N ASN A 34 10.20 8.93 19.99
CA ASN A 34 11.49 9.30 20.60
C ASN A 34 11.77 8.51 21.88
N THR A 35 10.74 8.30 22.68
CA THR A 35 10.87 7.62 24.00
C THR A 35 10.47 6.16 23.97
N GLY A 36 9.64 5.74 23.03
CA GLY A 36 9.07 4.40 22.96
C GLY A 36 7.92 4.18 23.96
N GLU A 37 7.42 5.22 24.63
CA GLU A 37 6.24 5.12 25.47
C GLU A 37 5.04 4.64 24.64
N LYS A 38 4.29 3.68 25.18
CA LYS A 38 3.18 3.01 24.50
C LYS A 38 1.88 3.22 25.26
N LYS A 39 0.80 3.44 24.50
CA LYS A 39 -0.55 3.51 25.02
C LYS A 39 -1.50 2.72 24.13
N ASP A 40 -2.27 1.83 24.74
CA ASP A 40 -3.36 1.12 24.06
C ASP A 40 -4.59 2.00 23.93
N ASP A 41 -5.21 2.00 22.74
CA ASP A 41 -6.47 2.70 22.49
C ASP A 41 -7.27 1.99 21.36
N LYS A 42 -8.34 2.61 20.93
CA LYS A 42 -9.15 2.25 19.77
C LYS A 42 -8.97 3.25 18.65
N PHE A 43 -9.06 2.79 17.39
CA PHE A 43 -8.79 3.65 16.24
C PHE A 43 -9.73 4.86 16.15
N TYR A 44 -11.00 4.74 16.55
CA TYR A 44 -11.92 5.88 16.54
C TYR A 44 -11.44 7.04 17.43
N ASN A 45 -10.57 6.79 18.41
CA ASN A 45 -9.95 7.79 19.25
C ASN A 45 -8.74 8.49 18.62
N ILE A 46 -8.36 8.13 17.39
CA ILE A 46 -7.23 8.79 16.70
C ILE A 46 -7.36 10.31 16.65
N ILE A 47 -8.61 10.79 16.55
CA ILE A 47 -8.93 12.22 16.58
C ILE A 47 -8.40 12.93 17.84
N ASN A 48 -8.28 12.24 18.97
CA ASN A 48 -7.79 12.82 20.23
C ASN A 48 -6.27 13.07 20.20
N TYR A 49 -5.56 12.40 19.31
CA TYR A 49 -4.09 12.52 19.16
C TYR A 49 -3.69 13.48 18.03
N LEU A 50 -4.65 13.98 17.25
CA LEU A 50 -4.42 14.97 16.21
C LEU A 50 -4.75 16.37 16.76
N ASN A 51 -3.93 17.35 16.42
CA ASN A 51 -4.11 18.73 16.87
C ASN A 51 -4.81 19.56 15.79
N LYS A 52 -5.58 20.57 16.23
CA LYS A 52 -6.13 21.57 15.32
C LYS A 52 -4.99 22.20 14.50
N GLY A 53 -5.16 22.23 13.19
CA GLY A 53 -4.16 22.73 12.26
C GLY A 53 -3.24 21.66 11.67
N ASP A 54 -3.19 20.45 12.23
CA ASP A 54 -2.46 19.34 11.59
C ASP A 54 -3.00 19.04 10.19
N VAL A 55 -2.18 18.44 9.35
CA VAL A 55 -2.57 18.00 8.01
C VAL A 55 -2.51 16.48 7.94
N LEU A 56 -3.66 15.84 7.73
CA LEU A 56 -3.79 14.40 7.54
C LEU A 56 -3.71 14.08 6.05
N VAL A 57 -2.71 13.31 5.64
CA VAL A 57 -2.47 12.96 4.24
C VAL A 57 -2.79 11.49 4.00
N LEU A 58 -3.66 11.22 3.05
CA LEU A 58 -4.19 9.90 2.70
C LEU A 58 -3.81 9.53 1.25
N ASN A 59 -3.68 8.25 0.96
CA ASN A 59 -3.49 7.75 -0.40
C ASN A 59 -4.84 7.36 -1.01
N ASP A 60 -5.31 8.11 -2.01
CA ASP A 60 -6.61 7.95 -2.66
C ASP A 60 -6.61 6.94 -3.82
N THR A 61 -5.57 6.13 -3.92
CA THR A 61 -5.52 5.09 -4.94
C THR A 61 -6.69 4.13 -4.81
N LYS A 62 -7.21 3.68 -5.95
CA LYS A 62 -8.27 2.68 -6.05
C LYS A 62 -7.71 1.37 -6.60
N VAL A 63 -7.95 0.28 -5.90
CA VAL A 63 -7.57 -1.07 -6.36
C VAL A 63 -8.42 -1.44 -7.55
N MET A 64 -7.77 -1.97 -8.61
CA MET A 64 -8.48 -2.55 -9.76
C MET A 64 -8.69 -4.05 -9.54
N PRO A 65 -9.74 -4.63 -10.13
CA PRO A 65 -9.94 -6.07 -10.18
C PRO A 65 -8.93 -6.70 -11.16
N ALA A 66 -7.65 -6.66 -10.77
CA ALA A 66 -6.51 -6.93 -11.64
C ALA A 66 -6.22 -8.41 -11.85
N ARG A 67 -6.89 -9.33 -11.11
CA ARG A 67 -6.71 -10.77 -11.25
C ARG A 67 -7.73 -11.34 -12.22
N LEU A 68 -7.26 -11.86 -13.34
CA LEU A 68 -8.05 -12.44 -14.41
C LEU A 68 -7.77 -13.95 -14.52
N ILE A 69 -8.80 -14.73 -14.73
CA ILE A 69 -8.70 -16.16 -15.05
C ILE A 69 -9.19 -16.35 -16.49
N GLY A 70 -8.32 -16.86 -17.33
CA GLY A 70 -8.63 -17.11 -18.74
C GLY A 70 -8.14 -18.48 -19.21
N THR A 71 -8.33 -18.76 -20.48
CA THR A 71 -7.91 -19.99 -21.13
C THR A 71 -6.97 -19.70 -22.29
N LYS A 72 -5.89 -20.47 -22.39
CA LYS A 72 -5.00 -20.45 -23.53
C LYS A 72 -5.76 -20.99 -24.76
N GLU A 73 -5.88 -20.21 -25.84
CA GLU A 73 -6.68 -20.59 -27.02
C GLU A 73 -6.26 -21.93 -27.64
N GLU A 74 -4.96 -22.18 -27.74
CA GLU A 74 -4.43 -23.39 -28.37
C GLU A 74 -4.74 -24.70 -27.63
N THR A 75 -4.78 -24.64 -26.27
CA THR A 75 -4.78 -25.86 -25.44
C THR A 75 -5.93 -25.92 -24.44
N GLY A 76 -6.70 -24.86 -24.26
CA GLY A 76 -7.73 -24.77 -23.22
C GLY A 76 -7.18 -24.72 -21.79
N ALA A 77 -5.86 -24.62 -21.63
CA ALA A 77 -5.27 -24.56 -20.28
C ALA A 77 -5.68 -23.31 -19.55
N VAL A 78 -6.09 -23.46 -18.28
CA VAL A 78 -6.45 -22.34 -17.40
C VAL A 78 -5.18 -21.56 -17.00
N ILE A 79 -5.23 -20.26 -17.18
CA ILE A 79 -4.14 -19.32 -16.90
C ILE A 79 -4.66 -18.21 -16.01
N GLU A 80 -3.96 -17.97 -14.90
CA GLU A 80 -4.14 -16.77 -14.08
C GLU A 80 -3.24 -15.66 -14.61
N VAL A 81 -3.81 -14.49 -14.86
CA VAL A 81 -3.10 -13.28 -15.28
C VAL A 81 -3.41 -12.17 -14.29
N LEU A 82 -2.37 -11.62 -13.68
CA LEU A 82 -2.48 -10.54 -12.73
C LEU A 82 -1.80 -9.31 -13.29
N LEU A 83 -2.59 -8.27 -13.57
CA LEU A 83 -2.12 -6.98 -14.07
C LEU A 83 -1.20 -6.31 -13.03
N LEU A 84 -0.02 -5.88 -13.44
CA LEU A 84 0.95 -5.21 -12.56
C LEU A 84 1.11 -3.74 -12.92
N LYS A 85 1.40 -3.45 -14.18
CA LYS A 85 1.75 -2.11 -14.64
C LYS A 85 1.31 -1.92 -16.10
N ASN A 86 0.61 -0.81 -16.36
CA ASN A 86 0.42 -0.36 -17.73
C ASN A 86 1.73 0.21 -18.26
N ILE A 87 2.18 -0.29 -19.41
CA ILE A 87 3.43 0.15 -20.07
C ILE A 87 3.09 1.32 -21.00
N LYS A 88 2.11 1.09 -21.88
CA LYS A 88 1.65 2.06 -22.86
C LYS A 88 0.36 1.54 -23.49
N ASP A 89 -0.61 2.41 -23.69
CA ASP A 89 -1.89 2.08 -24.32
C ASP A 89 -2.51 0.80 -23.74
N ASN A 90 -2.61 -0.27 -24.53
CA ASN A 90 -3.15 -1.56 -24.13
C ASN A 90 -2.08 -2.57 -23.69
N ASP A 91 -0.82 -2.14 -23.58
CA ASP A 91 0.29 -2.99 -23.19
C ASP A 91 0.51 -2.98 -21.69
N TRP A 92 0.56 -4.17 -21.11
CA TRP A 92 0.68 -4.36 -19.65
C TRP A 92 1.76 -5.39 -19.29
N GLU A 93 2.50 -5.12 -18.24
CA GLU A 93 3.23 -6.14 -17.50
C GLU A 93 2.26 -6.88 -16.59
N CYS A 94 2.34 -8.22 -16.65
CA CYS A 94 1.47 -9.09 -15.87
C CYS A 94 2.25 -10.22 -15.23
N LEU A 95 1.88 -10.62 -14.01
CA LEU A 95 2.35 -11.88 -13.42
C LEU A 95 1.42 -13.00 -13.87
N VAL A 96 2.00 -14.10 -14.35
CA VAL A 96 1.24 -15.19 -14.97
C VAL A 96 1.49 -16.51 -14.27
N LYS A 97 0.45 -17.31 -14.07
CA LYS A 97 0.52 -18.67 -13.52
C LYS A 97 -0.32 -19.64 -14.35
N PRO A 98 0.29 -20.75 -14.87
CA PRO A 98 1.70 -21.08 -14.89
C PRO A 98 2.45 -20.34 -16.04
N ALA A 99 3.48 -19.55 -15.70
CA ALA A 99 4.20 -18.71 -16.66
C ALA A 99 4.97 -19.51 -17.75
N LYS A 100 5.51 -20.69 -17.42
CA LYS A 100 6.27 -21.53 -18.35
C LYS A 100 5.49 -21.93 -19.60
N ARG A 101 4.15 -21.91 -19.55
CA ARG A 101 3.26 -22.27 -20.66
C ARG A 101 2.96 -21.10 -21.58
N ILE A 102 3.37 -19.87 -21.22
CA ILE A 102 3.07 -18.65 -21.94
C ILE A 102 4.33 -18.14 -22.60
N LYS A 103 4.34 -18.19 -23.95
CA LYS A 103 5.41 -17.75 -24.83
C LYS A 103 4.94 -16.57 -25.67
N VAL A 104 5.88 -15.81 -26.25
CA VAL A 104 5.55 -14.74 -27.19
C VAL A 104 4.63 -15.30 -28.29
N GLY A 105 3.55 -14.59 -28.60
CA GLY A 105 2.52 -14.99 -29.53
C GLY A 105 1.35 -15.76 -28.91
N THR A 106 1.48 -16.31 -27.69
CA THR A 106 0.37 -16.98 -26.98
C THR A 106 -0.80 -16.02 -26.78
N ILE A 107 -2.03 -16.51 -27.06
CA ILE A 107 -3.28 -15.77 -26.82
C ILE A 107 -4.02 -16.43 -25.67
N ILE A 108 -4.48 -15.62 -24.72
CA ILE A 108 -5.33 -16.00 -23.61
C ILE A 108 -6.67 -15.28 -23.77
N THR A 109 -7.76 -16.02 -23.64
CA THR A 109 -9.12 -15.50 -23.77
C THR A 109 -9.81 -15.51 -22.40
N PHE A 110 -10.52 -14.43 -22.11
CA PHE A 110 -11.28 -14.23 -20.85
C PHE A 110 -12.74 -13.91 -21.18
N GLY A 111 -13.66 -14.44 -20.35
CA GLY A 111 -15.10 -14.13 -20.42
C GLY A 111 -15.70 -14.35 -21.80
N ASP A 112 -15.56 -15.57 -22.35
CA ASP A 112 -16.13 -15.97 -23.65
C ASP A 112 -15.71 -15.04 -24.82
N GLY A 113 -14.48 -14.47 -24.75
CA GLY A 113 -13.93 -13.62 -25.78
C GLY A 113 -14.12 -12.12 -25.58
N LEU A 114 -14.72 -11.71 -24.47
CA LEU A 114 -14.90 -10.28 -24.13
C LEU A 114 -13.56 -9.54 -23.99
N LEU A 115 -12.50 -10.27 -23.56
CA LEU A 115 -11.15 -9.76 -23.45
C LEU A 115 -10.17 -10.84 -23.94
N LYS A 116 -9.17 -10.44 -24.71
CA LYS A 116 -8.04 -11.29 -25.09
C LYS A 116 -6.72 -10.63 -24.72
N ALA A 117 -5.72 -11.43 -24.39
CA ALA A 117 -4.38 -10.98 -24.11
C ALA A 117 -3.37 -11.73 -25.01
N LYS A 118 -2.64 -11.02 -25.86
CA LYS A 118 -1.57 -11.56 -26.69
C LYS A 118 -0.22 -11.30 -26.01
N CYS A 119 0.53 -12.36 -25.72
CA CYS A 119 1.86 -12.24 -25.15
C CYS A 119 2.83 -11.62 -26.18
N ILE A 120 3.45 -10.50 -25.81
CA ILE A 120 4.41 -9.77 -26.66
C ILE A 120 5.83 -9.78 -26.08
N GLY A 121 6.02 -10.29 -24.86
CA GLY A 121 7.34 -10.38 -24.23
C GLY A 121 7.35 -11.29 -23.01
N GLU A 122 8.51 -11.91 -22.78
CA GLU A 122 8.79 -12.76 -21.63
C GLU A 122 9.83 -12.09 -20.75
N GLU A 123 9.62 -12.08 -19.44
CA GLU A 123 10.57 -11.63 -18.44
C GLU A 123 10.76 -12.70 -17.36
N GLU A 124 11.70 -12.47 -16.49
CA GLU A 124 11.99 -13.36 -15.37
C GLU A 124 10.83 -13.39 -14.34
N GLU A 125 10.90 -14.30 -13.38
CA GLU A 125 9.99 -14.41 -12.24
C GLU A 125 8.50 -14.55 -12.58
N GLY A 126 8.19 -15.05 -13.79
CA GLY A 126 6.79 -15.27 -14.22
C GLY A 126 6.12 -14.04 -14.80
N ILE A 127 6.86 -12.97 -15.03
CA ILE A 127 6.35 -11.75 -15.67
C ILE A 127 6.25 -11.98 -17.17
N ARG A 128 5.15 -11.47 -17.76
CA ARG A 128 4.91 -11.45 -19.21
C ARG A 128 4.37 -10.08 -19.60
N LYS A 129 4.70 -9.64 -20.79
CA LYS A 129 4.09 -8.45 -21.39
C LYS A 129 2.99 -8.88 -22.33
N PHE A 130 1.83 -8.26 -22.20
CA PHE A 130 0.66 -8.53 -23.04
C PHE A 130 0.14 -7.25 -23.67
N THR A 131 -0.31 -7.36 -24.91
CA THR A 131 -1.25 -6.41 -25.52
C THR A 131 -2.65 -6.95 -25.31
N PHE A 132 -3.52 -6.18 -24.65
CA PHE A 132 -4.91 -6.51 -24.46
C PHE A 132 -5.75 -6.06 -25.65
N LEU A 133 -6.63 -6.95 -26.11
CA LEU A 133 -7.52 -6.76 -27.24
C LEU A 133 -8.96 -6.84 -26.74
N TYR A 134 -9.71 -5.78 -26.94
CA TYR A 134 -11.10 -5.64 -26.45
C TYR A 134 -11.84 -4.54 -27.20
N GLU A 135 -13.16 -4.50 -27.08
CA GLU A 135 -14.01 -3.41 -27.53
C GLU A 135 -14.63 -2.70 -26.32
N GLY A 136 -14.70 -1.37 -26.35
CA GLY A 136 -15.26 -0.56 -25.28
C GLY A 136 -14.23 -0.05 -24.26
N ILE A 137 -14.62 0.00 -22.98
CA ILE A 137 -13.82 0.58 -21.90
C ILE A 137 -13.15 -0.54 -21.09
N PHE A 138 -11.82 -0.56 -21.06
CA PHE A 138 -11.02 -1.61 -20.42
C PHE A 138 -11.39 -1.83 -18.95
N TYR A 139 -11.53 -0.77 -18.18
CA TYR A 139 -11.86 -0.89 -16.75
C TYR A 139 -13.27 -1.45 -16.48
N GLU A 140 -14.24 -1.18 -17.36
CA GLU A 140 -15.56 -1.79 -17.24
C GLU A 140 -15.54 -3.30 -17.54
N ILE A 141 -14.65 -3.72 -18.45
CA ILE A 141 -14.41 -5.13 -18.74
C ILE A 141 -13.72 -5.81 -17.55
N LEU A 142 -12.72 -5.14 -16.94
CA LEU A 142 -12.07 -5.64 -15.74
C LEU A 142 -13.06 -5.79 -14.58
N ASP A 143 -13.97 -4.86 -14.39
CA ASP A 143 -15.01 -4.95 -13.34
C ASP A 143 -15.94 -6.17 -13.53
N LYS A 144 -16.15 -6.60 -14.77
CA LYS A 144 -16.97 -7.79 -15.09
C LYS A 144 -16.20 -9.10 -14.93
N LEU A 145 -14.95 -9.14 -15.33
CA LEU A 145 -14.14 -10.37 -15.46
C LEU A 145 -13.15 -10.59 -14.34
N GLY A 146 -12.65 -9.50 -13.76
CA GLY A 146 -11.57 -9.51 -12.80
C GLY A 146 -12.06 -9.73 -11.38
N THR A 147 -11.12 -10.15 -10.55
CA THR A 147 -11.29 -10.18 -9.11
C THR A 147 -10.22 -9.32 -8.45
N MET A 148 -10.56 -8.77 -7.27
CA MET A 148 -9.63 -7.95 -6.51
C MET A 148 -8.47 -8.82 -6.00
N PRO A 149 -7.21 -8.47 -6.30
CA PRO A 149 -6.06 -9.22 -5.82
C PRO A 149 -5.91 -8.96 -4.32
N LEU A 150 -5.94 -10.02 -3.54
CA LEU A 150 -5.61 -9.96 -2.11
C LEU A 150 -4.13 -10.31 -1.91
N PRO A 151 -3.48 -9.76 -0.88
CA PRO A 151 -2.15 -10.17 -0.49
C PRO A 151 -2.06 -11.68 -0.23
N PRO A 152 -0.91 -12.33 -0.49
CA PRO A 152 -0.77 -13.79 -0.42
C PRO A 152 -0.97 -14.38 0.98
N TYR A 153 -0.85 -13.59 2.03
CA TYR A 153 -1.09 -13.99 3.42
C TYR A 153 -2.58 -14.00 3.81
N ILE A 154 -3.47 -13.43 2.98
CA ILE A 154 -4.91 -13.53 3.15
C ILE A 154 -5.37 -14.78 2.39
N LYS A 155 -5.66 -15.84 3.13
CA LYS A 155 -6.09 -17.13 2.59
C LYS A 155 -7.62 -17.23 2.49
N THR A 156 -8.33 -16.42 3.26
CA THR A 156 -9.80 -16.39 3.29
C THR A 156 -10.34 -15.53 2.15
N LYS A 157 -11.30 -16.07 1.41
CA LYS A 157 -12.02 -15.33 0.37
C LYS A 157 -12.90 -14.27 1.04
N LEU A 158 -12.77 -13.02 0.59
CA LEU A 158 -13.68 -11.95 1.03
C LEU A 158 -15.04 -12.13 0.35
N GLU A 159 -16.10 -12.15 1.14
CA GLU A 159 -17.48 -12.14 0.63
C GLU A 159 -17.80 -10.80 -0.05
N ASP A 160 -17.39 -9.70 0.59
CA ASP A 160 -17.51 -8.34 0.07
C ASP A 160 -16.12 -7.78 -0.29
N GLN A 161 -15.82 -7.74 -1.58
CA GLN A 161 -14.54 -7.23 -2.09
C GLN A 161 -14.37 -5.71 -1.84
N SER A 162 -15.46 -4.96 -1.66
CA SER A 162 -15.38 -3.53 -1.34
C SER A 162 -14.69 -3.25 -0.01
N ARG A 163 -14.62 -4.25 0.87
CA ARG A 163 -13.91 -4.17 2.16
C ARG A 163 -12.38 -4.03 2.01
N TYR A 164 -11.84 -4.31 0.82
CA TYR A 164 -10.44 -4.07 0.47
C TYR A 164 -10.25 -2.79 -0.35
N GLN A 165 -11.07 -1.77 -0.08
CA GLN A 165 -11.02 -0.42 -0.64
C GLN A 165 -11.18 0.61 0.46
N THR A 166 -10.46 1.73 0.37
CA THR A 166 -10.71 2.87 1.26
C THR A 166 -11.99 3.60 0.87
N VAL A 167 -12.66 4.24 1.83
CA VAL A 167 -13.92 4.98 1.61
C VAL A 167 -13.75 6.22 0.73
N TYR A 168 -12.49 6.62 0.49
CA TYR A 168 -12.10 7.77 -0.32
C TYR A 168 -11.31 7.37 -1.58
N ALA A 169 -11.27 6.09 -1.93
CA ALA A 169 -10.58 5.60 -3.13
C ALA A 169 -11.16 6.26 -4.39
N LYS A 170 -10.28 6.88 -5.19
CA LYS A 170 -10.66 7.68 -6.37
C LYS A 170 -9.88 7.28 -7.62
N ASN A 171 -8.55 7.30 -7.55
CA ASN A 171 -7.66 7.12 -8.69
C ASN A 171 -7.34 5.65 -8.91
N ILE A 172 -7.97 5.03 -9.93
CA ILE A 172 -7.81 3.62 -10.27
C ILE A 172 -6.42 3.34 -10.83
N GLY A 173 -5.81 2.21 -10.47
CA GLY A 173 -4.50 1.78 -11.00
C GLY A 173 -3.67 0.93 -10.05
N SER A 174 -4.16 0.68 -8.84
CA SER A 174 -3.42 -0.06 -7.81
C SER A 174 -3.72 -1.56 -7.85
N ALA A 175 -2.71 -2.37 -7.61
CA ALA A 175 -2.86 -3.82 -7.39
C ALA A 175 -3.12 -4.17 -5.92
N ALA A 176 -2.98 -3.21 -4.99
CA ALA A 176 -3.25 -3.42 -3.57
C ALA A 176 -3.79 -2.15 -2.90
N ALA A 177 -4.57 -2.32 -1.84
CA ALA A 177 -5.11 -1.20 -1.07
C ALA A 177 -4.05 -0.56 -0.16
N PRO A 178 -4.11 0.77 0.08
CA PRO A 178 -3.34 1.43 1.12
C PRO A 178 -3.98 1.12 2.49
N THR A 179 -3.64 -0.03 3.06
CA THR A 179 -4.44 -0.70 4.10
C THR A 179 -4.55 0.05 5.43
N ALA A 180 -3.61 0.94 5.76
CA ALA A 180 -3.76 1.84 6.91
C ALA A 180 -4.96 2.80 6.75
N GLY A 181 -5.33 3.12 5.52
CA GLY A 181 -6.51 3.93 5.21
C GLY A 181 -7.84 3.21 5.41
N LEU A 182 -7.84 1.87 5.49
CA LEU A 182 -9.06 1.09 5.71
C LEU A 182 -9.70 1.31 7.08
N HIS A 183 -8.95 1.85 8.05
CA HIS A 183 -9.47 2.17 9.37
C HIS A 183 -10.40 3.39 9.39
N PHE A 184 -10.31 4.26 8.38
CA PHE A 184 -11.10 5.48 8.32
C PHE A 184 -12.48 5.22 7.72
N THR A 185 -13.51 5.81 8.34
CA THR A 185 -14.85 5.94 7.78
C THR A 185 -15.07 7.37 7.29
N LYS A 186 -16.11 7.58 6.48
CA LYS A 186 -16.48 8.93 6.04
C LYS A 186 -16.87 9.83 7.21
N GLU A 187 -17.50 9.25 8.22
CA GLU A 187 -17.94 9.92 9.44
C GLU A 187 -16.72 10.39 10.24
N LEU A 188 -15.75 9.51 10.52
CA LEU A 188 -14.52 9.85 11.23
C LEU A 188 -13.71 10.94 10.50
N LEU A 189 -13.63 10.88 9.16
CA LEU A 189 -12.95 11.93 8.38
C LEU A 189 -13.65 13.29 8.53
N LYS A 190 -14.99 13.34 8.50
CA LYS A 190 -15.75 14.57 8.73
C LYS A 190 -15.54 15.13 10.14
N GLU A 191 -15.49 14.28 11.16
CA GLU A 191 -15.20 14.70 12.53
C GLU A 191 -13.77 15.27 12.65
N ILE A 192 -12.80 14.66 11.99
CA ILE A 192 -11.42 15.15 11.92
C ILE A 192 -11.37 16.53 11.28
N GLU A 193 -12.05 16.73 10.14
CA GLU A 193 -12.13 18.03 9.48
C GLU A 193 -12.85 19.07 10.35
N ALA A 194 -13.94 18.68 11.03
CA ALA A 194 -14.69 19.55 11.94
C ALA A 194 -13.84 20.00 13.16
N LYS A 195 -12.85 19.19 13.58
CA LYS A 195 -11.86 19.58 14.60
C LYS A 195 -10.87 20.63 14.10
N GLY A 196 -10.86 20.92 12.81
CA GLY A 196 -9.94 21.89 12.19
C GLY A 196 -8.62 21.27 11.73
N ILE A 197 -8.63 19.98 11.41
CA ILE A 197 -7.53 19.26 10.78
C ILE A 197 -7.79 19.24 9.28
N THR A 198 -6.78 19.59 8.48
CA THR A 198 -6.91 19.57 7.02
C THR A 198 -6.68 18.16 6.50
N VAL A 199 -7.63 17.61 5.74
CA VAL A 199 -7.51 16.32 5.07
C VAL A 199 -7.13 16.56 3.61
N CYS A 200 -6.06 15.95 3.14
CA CYS A 200 -5.66 16.03 1.74
C CYS A 200 -5.13 14.68 1.22
N TYR A 201 -4.93 14.59 -0.08
CA TYR A 201 -4.69 13.31 -0.75
C TYR A 201 -3.47 13.36 -1.65
N VAL A 202 -2.77 12.23 -1.69
CA VAL A 202 -1.79 11.89 -2.70
C VAL A 202 -2.22 10.59 -3.35
N THR A 203 -1.68 10.27 -4.53
CA THR A 203 -1.89 8.99 -5.18
C THR A 203 -0.57 8.24 -5.25
N LEU A 204 -0.55 6.99 -4.81
CA LEU A 204 0.50 6.04 -5.13
C LEU A 204 -0.17 4.71 -5.48
N HIS A 205 0.08 4.22 -6.68
CA HIS A 205 -0.41 2.91 -7.11
C HIS A 205 0.51 1.81 -6.59
N VAL A 206 0.00 1.07 -5.60
CA VAL A 206 0.76 -0.01 -4.95
C VAL A 206 0.90 -1.18 -5.91
N GLY A 207 2.13 -1.57 -6.18
CA GLY A 207 2.46 -2.78 -6.93
C GLY A 207 2.55 -4.01 -6.02
N LEU A 208 2.45 -5.20 -6.64
CA LEU A 208 2.57 -6.47 -5.89
C LEU A 208 3.97 -6.70 -5.30
N GLY A 209 4.97 -5.97 -5.76
CA GLY A 209 6.32 -6.03 -5.21
C GLY A 209 6.38 -5.72 -3.73
N THR A 210 5.44 -4.92 -3.21
CA THR A 210 5.33 -4.58 -1.79
C THR A 210 5.13 -5.81 -0.88
N PHE A 211 4.59 -6.91 -1.43
CA PHE A 211 4.36 -8.17 -0.70
C PHE A 211 5.48 -9.20 -0.90
N ARG A 212 6.52 -8.88 -1.69
CA ARG A 212 7.65 -9.77 -1.85
C ARG A 212 8.59 -9.65 -0.66
N PRO A 213 9.09 -10.79 -0.14
CA PRO A 213 10.09 -10.75 0.92
C PRO A 213 11.39 -10.13 0.41
N VAL A 214 12.16 -9.51 1.31
CA VAL A 214 13.52 -9.06 1.03
C VAL A 214 14.43 -10.29 0.97
N ASN A 215 14.99 -10.56 -0.21
CA ASN A 215 15.79 -11.76 -0.48
C ASN A 215 17.32 -11.50 -0.42
N VAL A 216 17.73 -10.39 0.18
CA VAL A 216 19.15 -10.04 0.35
C VAL A 216 19.52 -10.00 1.83
N GLU A 217 20.73 -10.43 2.16
CA GLU A 217 21.23 -10.36 3.53
C GLU A 217 21.52 -8.91 3.96
N ASP A 218 22.16 -8.15 3.09
CA ASP A 218 22.46 -6.74 3.30
C ASP A 218 21.34 -5.85 2.76
N VAL A 219 20.65 -5.16 3.66
CA VAL A 219 19.53 -4.27 3.34
C VAL A 219 19.87 -3.27 2.24
N THR A 220 21.11 -2.74 2.21
CA THR A 220 21.54 -1.73 1.24
C THR A 220 21.58 -2.24 -0.22
N LYS A 221 21.58 -3.56 -0.41
CA LYS A 221 21.58 -4.21 -1.73
C LYS A 221 20.17 -4.50 -2.26
N HIS A 222 19.13 -4.24 -1.45
CA HIS A 222 17.75 -4.44 -1.88
C HIS A 222 17.36 -3.38 -2.92
N LYS A 223 16.75 -3.84 -4.02
CA LYS A 223 16.18 -2.97 -5.06
C LYS A 223 14.66 -2.91 -4.90
N MET A 224 14.17 -1.73 -4.59
CA MET A 224 12.72 -1.47 -4.50
C MET A 224 12.08 -1.52 -5.89
N HIS A 225 10.84 -1.99 -5.91
CA HIS A 225 10.00 -1.87 -7.11
C HIS A 225 9.58 -0.42 -7.31
N SER A 226 9.53 -0.03 -8.58
CA SER A 226 9.07 1.29 -8.98
C SER A 226 7.54 1.35 -8.95
N GLU A 227 6.98 2.35 -8.29
CA GLU A 227 5.54 2.59 -8.17
C GLU A 227 5.20 4.01 -8.61
N TYR A 228 4.07 4.15 -9.34
CA TYR A 228 3.62 5.45 -9.82
C TYR A 228 3.04 6.27 -8.66
N TYR A 229 3.40 7.54 -8.60
CA TYR A 229 2.85 8.50 -7.64
C TYR A 229 2.43 9.80 -8.33
N SER A 230 1.50 10.52 -7.69
CA SER A 230 1.15 11.89 -8.06
C SER A 230 0.68 12.70 -6.87
N ILE A 231 0.86 14.00 -6.97
CA ILE A 231 0.37 15.02 -6.03
C ILE A 231 -0.19 16.21 -6.81
N THR A 232 -1.33 16.73 -6.39
CA THR A 232 -1.92 17.92 -6.98
C THR A 232 -1.27 19.19 -6.46
N LYS A 233 -1.42 20.29 -7.21
CA LYS A 233 -0.96 21.63 -6.78
C LYS A 233 -1.60 22.04 -5.44
N GLU A 234 -2.91 21.81 -5.29
CA GLU A 234 -3.64 22.14 -4.07
C GLU A 234 -3.05 21.44 -2.84
N THR A 235 -2.84 20.12 -2.93
CA THR A 235 -2.22 19.34 -1.84
C THR A 235 -0.80 19.83 -1.55
N ALA A 236 -0.01 20.12 -2.58
CA ALA A 236 1.36 20.63 -2.41
C ALA A 236 1.38 21.98 -1.68
N ASP A 237 0.50 22.90 -2.06
CA ASP A 237 0.37 24.22 -1.43
C ASP A 237 -0.02 24.09 0.06
N ILE A 238 -0.98 23.22 0.39
CA ILE A 238 -1.39 22.91 1.76
C ILE A 238 -0.21 22.38 2.60
N LEU A 239 0.57 21.44 2.05
CA LEU A 239 1.71 20.85 2.76
C LEU A 239 2.86 21.84 2.97
N ASN A 240 3.18 22.67 1.98
CA ASN A 240 4.19 23.73 2.13
C ASN A 240 3.79 24.72 3.21
N LYS A 241 2.54 25.18 3.19
CA LYS A 241 2.02 26.07 4.22
C LYS A 241 2.07 25.44 5.61
N ALA A 242 1.76 24.15 5.73
CA ALA A 242 1.88 23.42 7.00
C ALA A 242 3.33 23.41 7.51
N LYS A 243 4.32 23.20 6.63
CA LYS A 243 5.75 23.27 7.01
C LYS A 243 6.17 24.68 7.44
N GLU A 244 5.78 25.72 6.72
CA GLU A 244 6.06 27.12 7.06
C GLU A 244 5.49 27.49 8.43
N GLU A 245 4.31 26.99 8.77
CA GLU A 245 3.60 27.24 10.02
C GLU A 245 3.97 26.24 11.14
N ASN A 246 4.92 25.33 10.92
CA ASN A 246 5.32 24.25 11.85
C ASN A 246 4.14 23.38 12.34
N ARG A 247 3.17 23.13 11.47
CA ARG A 247 2.05 22.22 11.70
C ARG A 247 2.46 20.79 11.34
N ASN A 248 2.00 19.79 12.08
CA ASN A 248 2.37 18.41 11.79
C ASN A 248 1.73 17.92 10.49
N ILE A 249 2.55 17.24 9.69
CA ILE A 249 2.11 16.45 8.53
C ILE A 249 2.02 14.99 8.99
N VAL A 250 0.79 14.49 9.07
CA VAL A 250 0.47 13.12 9.52
C VAL A 250 0.21 12.26 8.30
N ALA A 251 1.12 11.36 7.99
CA ALA A 251 0.97 10.43 6.87
C ALA A 251 0.16 9.20 7.30
N VAL A 252 -0.82 8.82 6.48
CA VAL A 252 -1.56 7.56 6.64
C VAL A 252 -1.01 6.52 5.68
N GLY A 253 -0.30 5.56 6.25
CA GLY A 253 0.35 4.45 5.55
C GLY A 253 1.75 4.76 5.01
N THR A 254 2.49 3.68 4.81
CA THR A 254 3.84 3.73 4.25
C THR A 254 3.87 4.22 2.81
N THR A 255 2.78 4.03 2.06
CA THR A 255 2.63 4.53 0.67
C THR A 255 2.57 6.05 0.61
N THR A 256 1.79 6.68 1.48
CA THR A 256 1.74 8.14 1.64
C THR A 256 3.12 8.68 2.04
N THR A 257 3.74 8.04 3.03
CA THR A 257 5.10 8.41 3.49
C THR A 257 6.11 8.35 2.35
N ARG A 258 6.13 7.27 1.58
CA ARG A 258 7.03 7.13 0.42
C ARG A 258 6.80 8.19 -0.64
N THR A 259 5.54 8.56 -0.89
CA THR A 259 5.20 9.64 -1.84
C THR A 259 5.76 10.98 -1.37
N LEU A 260 5.46 11.37 -0.12
CA LEU A 260 5.89 12.65 0.43
C LEU A 260 7.40 12.76 0.51
N GLU A 261 8.08 11.69 0.97
CA GLU A 261 9.53 11.66 1.08
C GLU A 261 10.23 11.63 -0.29
N THR A 262 9.64 10.97 -1.30
CA THR A 262 10.14 11.05 -2.68
C THR A 262 10.15 12.48 -3.18
N ILE A 263 9.04 13.19 -3.01
CA ILE A 263 8.89 14.59 -3.47
C ILE A 263 9.90 15.49 -2.75
N MET A 264 9.96 15.38 -1.42
CA MET A 264 10.87 16.18 -0.61
C MET A 264 12.35 15.87 -0.87
N THR A 265 12.69 14.62 -1.14
CA THR A 265 14.07 14.24 -1.52
C THR A 265 14.44 14.79 -2.89
N LYS A 266 13.50 14.77 -3.84
CA LYS A 266 13.75 15.17 -5.21
C LYS A 266 13.75 16.69 -5.42
N TYR A 267 12.87 17.41 -4.71
CA TYR A 267 12.63 18.84 -4.97
C TYR A 267 12.90 19.74 -3.77
N ASN A 268 13.09 19.18 -2.60
CA ASN A 268 13.22 19.89 -1.30
C ASN A 268 12.04 20.82 -0.96
N THR A 269 10.92 20.63 -1.63
CA THR A 269 9.63 21.32 -1.42
C THR A 269 8.52 20.44 -2.00
N PHE A 270 7.31 20.60 -1.53
CA PHE A 270 6.16 19.99 -2.18
C PHE A 270 5.78 20.78 -3.43
N LYS A 271 5.51 20.11 -4.52
CA LYS A 271 5.03 20.71 -5.77
C LYS A 271 4.19 19.72 -6.56
N GLU A 272 3.30 20.25 -7.39
CA GLU A 272 2.56 19.42 -8.34
C GLU A 272 3.52 18.62 -9.20
N CYS A 273 3.40 17.33 -9.13
CA CYS A 273 4.20 16.41 -9.94
C CYS A 273 3.59 15.01 -9.96
N SER A 274 4.03 14.24 -10.92
CA SER A 274 3.82 12.80 -10.99
C SER A 274 5.08 12.12 -11.47
N GLY A 275 5.19 10.84 -11.25
CA GLY A 275 6.35 10.07 -11.66
C GLY A 275 6.40 8.69 -11.03
N TRP A 276 7.57 8.11 -11.06
CA TRP A 276 7.85 6.79 -10.50
C TRP A 276 8.79 6.93 -9.32
N THR A 277 8.54 6.15 -8.26
CA THR A 277 9.39 6.10 -7.07
C THR A 277 9.79 4.67 -6.77
N ASP A 278 11.06 4.49 -6.53
CA ASP A 278 11.70 3.29 -5.98
C ASP A 278 12.39 3.60 -4.65
N ILE A 279 11.93 4.66 -3.98
CA ILE A 279 12.52 5.07 -2.71
C ILE A 279 12.47 3.93 -1.70
N PHE A 280 13.64 3.59 -1.16
CA PHE A 280 13.80 2.61 -0.11
C PHE A 280 14.22 3.32 1.19
N ILE A 281 13.31 3.32 2.15
CA ILE A 281 13.52 3.98 3.45
C ILE A 281 13.83 2.91 4.49
N TYR A 282 14.98 3.05 5.14
CA TYR A 282 15.46 2.18 6.22
C TYR A 282 16.25 3.02 7.23
N PRO A 283 16.60 2.51 8.44
CA PRO A 283 17.30 3.26 9.45
C PRO A 283 18.56 3.96 8.93
N GLY A 284 18.69 5.24 9.27
CA GLY A 284 19.67 6.19 8.73
C GLY A 284 19.07 7.20 7.75
N TYR A 285 17.81 6.98 7.29
CA TYR A 285 17.09 7.96 6.50
C TYR A 285 16.58 9.11 7.36
N THR A 286 16.73 10.34 6.88
CA THR A 286 16.21 11.56 7.54
C THR A 286 14.92 12.00 6.88
N PHE A 287 13.81 11.91 7.59
CA PHE A 287 12.51 12.34 7.11
C PHE A 287 12.44 13.86 6.96
N LYS A 288 11.88 14.31 5.84
CA LYS A 288 11.78 15.72 5.47
C LYS A 288 10.34 16.21 5.33
N GLY A 289 9.42 15.30 5.02
CA GLY A 289 8.05 15.59 4.65
C GLY A 289 7.00 15.07 5.62
N VAL A 290 7.37 14.20 6.57
CA VAL A 290 6.41 13.53 7.46
C VAL A 290 6.82 13.71 8.92
N ASP A 291 5.89 14.16 9.75
CA ASP A 291 6.09 14.37 11.19
C ASP A 291 5.53 13.23 12.05
N CYS A 292 4.37 12.69 11.68
CA CYS A 292 3.69 11.60 12.36
C CYS A 292 3.22 10.55 11.34
N LEU A 293 3.13 9.29 11.78
CA LEU A 293 2.79 8.16 10.90
C LEU A 293 1.71 7.29 11.53
N ILE A 294 0.61 7.09 10.80
CA ILE A 294 -0.40 6.06 11.10
C ILE A 294 -0.13 4.88 10.16
N THR A 295 0.04 3.68 10.68
CA THR A 295 0.37 2.51 9.88
C THR A 295 -0.20 1.24 10.50
N ASN A 296 -0.31 0.14 9.74
CA ASN A 296 -0.58 -1.18 10.26
C ASN A 296 0.72 -1.82 10.77
N PHE A 297 0.61 -2.97 11.44
CA PHE A 297 1.77 -3.81 11.77
C PHE A 297 2.20 -4.62 10.54
N HIS A 298 3.49 -4.70 10.30
CA HIS A 298 4.10 -5.25 9.09
C HIS A 298 4.82 -6.58 9.34
N LEU A 299 5.08 -7.34 8.27
CA LEU A 299 5.81 -8.60 8.30
C LEU A 299 7.23 -8.44 8.84
N PRO A 300 7.74 -9.47 9.56
CA PRO A 300 9.18 -9.56 9.86
C PRO A 300 10.01 -9.45 8.56
N LYS A 301 11.17 -8.86 8.66
CA LYS A 301 12.16 -8.72 7.55
C LYS A 301 11.62 -8.03 6.29
N SER A 302 10.49 -7.32 6.37
CA SER A 302 9.93 -6.59 5.23
C SER A 302 10.51 -5.18 5.09
N THR A 303 10.44 -4.64 3.88
CA THR A 303 10.80 -3.22 3.62
C THR A 303 9.94 -2.25 4.44
N LEU A 304 8.73 -2.67 4.83
CA LEU A 304 7.79 -1.83 5.56
C LEU A 304 8.17 -1.69 7.04
N ILE A 305 8.60 -2.77 7.71
CA ILE A 305 9.11 -2.65 9.09
C ILE A 305 10.42 -1.83 9.12
N MET A 306 11.23 -1.91 8.05
CA MET A 306 12.44 -1.09 7.90
C MET A 306 12.11 0.40 7.82
N LEU A 307 11.09 0.78 7.03
CA LEU A 307 10.60 2.16 6.93
C LEU A 307 10.10 2.66 8.30
N VAL A 308 9.28 1.88 8.98
CA VAL A 308 8.75 2.25 10.29
C VAL A 308 9.88 2.36 11.32
N SER A 309 10.88 1.48 11.27
CA SER A 309 12.09 1.54 12.10
C SER A 309 12.95 2.79 11.82
N ALA A 310 12.98 3.25 10.56
CA ALA A 310 13.64 4.49 10.20
C ALA A 310 12.91 5.72 10.74
N PHE A 311 11.58 5.64 10.93
CA PHE A 311 10.74 6.74 11.40
C PHE A 311 10.94 7.03 12.91
N SER A 312 11.40 6.03 13.67
CA SER A 312 11.72 6.12 15.09
C SER A 312 13.16 5.61 15.32
N SER A 313 13.28 4.44 15.90
CA SER A 313 14.47 3.61 15.92
C SER A 313 14.11 2.14 15.78
N LYS A 314 15.07 1.33 15.37
CA LYS A 314 14.86 -0.12 15.26
C LYS A 314 14.46 -0.71 16.62
N GLU A 315 15.12 -0.30 17.67
CA GLU A 315 14.91 -0.77 19.05
C GLU A 315 13.49 -0.47 19.53
N ILE A 316 13.03 0.78 19.39
CA ILE A 316 11.67 1.21 19.78
C ILE A 316 10.62 0.45 18.98
N ILE A 317 10.81 0.30 17.68
CA ILE A 317 9.83 -0.38 16.83
C ILE A 317 9.77 -1.87 17.11
N LEU A 318 10.89 -2.57 17.24
CA LEU A 318 10.89 -4.00 17.61
C LEU A 318 10.28 -4.22 19.00
N ASP A 319 10.53 -3.34 19.96
CA ASP A 319 9.90 -3.39 21.28
C ASP A 319 8.37 -3.17 21.18
N ALA A 320 7.91 -2.22 20.36
CA ALA A 320 6.50 -2.00 20.10
C ALA A 320 5.82 -3.20 19.41
N TYR A 321 6.52 -3.85 18.47
CA TYR A 321 6.01 -5.05 17.80
C TYR A 321 5.95 -6.26 18.73
N ASN A 322 6.97 -6.49 19.57
CA ASN A 322 6.95 -7.53 20.59
C ASN A 322 5.83 -7.28 21.63
N TYR A 323 5.63 -6.02 22.02
CA TYR A 323 4.49 -5.63 22.86
C TYR A 323 3.15 -5.97 22.19
N ALA A 324 3.00 -5.64 20.90
CA ALA A 324 1.77 -5.92 20.14
C ALA A 324 1.52 -7.43 20.02
N VAL A 325 2.54 -8.26 19.74
CA VAL A 325 2.43 -9.73 19.73
C VAL A 325 1.99 -10.26 21.10
N LYS A 326 2.67 -9.85 22.17
CA LYS A 326 2.34 -10.26 23.54
C LYS A 326 0.90 -9.91 23.95
N ASN A 327 0.42 -8.76 23.50
CA ASN A 327 -0.91 -8.25 23.78
C ASN A 327 -1.96 -8.65 22.72
N LYS A 328 -1.61 -9.59 21.80
CA LYS A 328 -2.50 -10.17 20.80
C LYS A 328 -3.17 -9.11 19.92
N TYR A 329 -2.39 -8.13 19.44
CA TYR A 329 -2.80 -7.27 18.35
C TYR A 329 -2.92 -8.07 17.06
N ARG A 330 -3.78 -7.62 16.16
CA ARG A 330 -3.95 -8.22 14.84
C ARG A 330 -2.99 -7.57 13.86
N PHE A 331 -2.42 -8.37 12.98
CA PHE A 331 -1.35 -7.93 12.07
C PHE A 331 -1.83 -7.83 10.62
N PHE A 332 -1.16 -7.04 9.81
CA PHE A 332 -1.28 -6.80 8.37
C PHE A 332 -2.55 -6.05 7.95
N SER A 333 -2.97 -6.28 6.68
CA SER A 333 -3.96 -5.48 5.95
C SER A 333 -5.28 -5.27 6.71
N PHE A 334 -5.76 -6.30 7.38
CA PHE A 334 -7.00 -6.26 8.17
C PHE A 334 -6.75 -6.22 9.67
N GLY A 335 -5.52 -6.00 10.05
CA GLY A 335 -5.09 -5.92 11.44
C GLY A 335 -5.42 -4.59 12.11
N ASP A 336 -4.74 -4.38 13.22
CA ASP A 336 -4.81 -3.18 14.03
C ASP A 336 -3.82 -2.11 13.54
N ALA A 337 -3.90 -0.93 14.11
CA ALA A 337 -3.09 0.21 13.72
C ALA A 337 -2.07 0.60 14.80
N MET A 338 -1.01 1.27 14.35
CA MET A 338 -0.04 1.95 15.18
C MET A 338 0.02 3.43 14.77
N PHE A 339 0.13 4.32 15.75
CA PHE A 339 0.34 5.76 15.54
C PHE A 339 1.67 6.17 16.16
N LEU A 340 2.60 6.58 15.33
CA LEU A 340 3.90 7.12 15.73
C LEU A 340 3.85 8.64 15.72
N HIS A 341 4.05 9.24 16.87
CA HIS A 341 4.02 10.70 17.06
C HIS A 341 5.26 11.19 17.84
N LYS A 342 5.37 12.52 17.97
CA LYS A 342 6.40 13.16 18.80
C LYS A 342 5.97 13.20 20.25
#